data_e124c6c03460a0414a95d20d6c547585
#
_entry.id   e124c6c03460a0414a95d20d6c547585
#
_cell.length_a   1.000
_cell.length_b   1.000
_cell.length_c   1.000
_cell.angle_alpha   90.00
_cell.angle_beta   90.00
_cell.angle_gamma   90.00
#
_symmetry.space_group_name_H-M   'P 1'
#
loop_
_entity.id
_entity.type
_entity.pdbx_description
1 polymer ?
#
loop_
_entity_poly.entity_id
_entity_poly.type
_entity_poly.pdbx_seq_one_letter_code
_entity_poly.pdbx_strand_id
1 'polypeptide(L)' 'MEIIYLRDEFIKLGQALKAAGFVESGVEAKEVVQEAKVLVNGEVDTRRGRKLYEGDVVSFENQTIEIKKL' A
#
# COMPACT_ATOMS: atom_id res chain seq x y z
N MET A 1 -8.19 6.09 8.80
CA MET A 1 -8.04 5.31 7.55
C MET A 1 -7.80 6.25 6.38
N GLU A 2 -6.81 5.96 5.58
CA GLU A 2 -6.54 6.71 4.37
C GLU A 2 -7.25 6.04 3.19
N ILE A 3 -7.69 6.86 2.24
CA ILE A 3 -8.31 6.36 1.02
C ILE A 3 -7.50 6.83 -0.17
N ILE A 4 -7.16 5.91 -1.07
CA ILE A 4 -6.51 6.25 -2.32
C ILE A 4 -7.49 5.95 -3.45
N TYR A 5 -7.74 6.96 -4.29
CA TYR A 5 -8.61 6.82 -5.44
C TYR A 5 -7.76 6.54 -6.68
N LEU A 6 -8.04 5.41 -7.32
CA LEU A 6 -7.31 5.02 -8.51
C LEU A 6 -7.72 5.87 -9.71
N ARG A 7 -6.72 6.32 -10.47
CA ARG A 7 -6.95 6.93 -11.78
C ARG A 7 -6.77 5.91 -12.90
N ASP A 8 -5.97 4.90 -12.60
CA ASP A 8 -5.68 3.78 -13.50
C ASP A 8 -6.32 2.53 -12.95
N GLU A 9 -6.03 1.38 -13.55
CA GLU A 9 -6.58 0.12 -13.08
C GLU A 9 -6.02 -0.31 -11.74
N PHE A 10 -4.79 0.09 -11.41
CA PHE A 10 -4.13 -0.34 -10.18
C PHE A 10 -3.10 0.70 -9.74
N ILE A 11 -2.64 0.52 -8.50
CA ILE A 11 -1.47 1.23 -7.99
C ILE A 11 -0.57 0.18 -7.35
N LYS A 12 0.74 0.35 -7.43
CA LYS A 12 1.66 -0.58 -6.80
C LYS A 12 1.74 -0.33 -5.29
N LEU A 13 1.98 -1.39 -4.53
CA LEU A 13 2.00 -1.32 -3.07
C LEU A 13 2.94 -0.24 -2.55
N GLY A 14 4.18 -0.19 -3.06
CA GLY A 14 5.14 0.84 -2.63
C GLY A 14 4.66 2.24 -2.94
N GLN A 15 3.99 2.42 -4.06
CA GLN A 15 3.44 3.73 -4.45
C GLN A 15 2.29 4.12 -3.53
N ALA A 16 1.46 3.16 -3.14
CA ALA A 16 0.33 3.43 -2.25
C ALA A 16 0.80 3.87 -0.87
N LEU A 17 1.83 3.21 -0.32
CA LEU A 17 2.40 3.59 0.97
C LEU A 17 2.93 5.01 0.94
N LYS A 18 3.61 5.37 -0.14
CA LYS A 18 4.16 6.70 -0.31
C LYS A 18 3.04 7.74 -0.50
N ALA A 19 2.06 7.42 -1.33
CA ALA A 19 0.95 8.33 -1.60
C ALA A 19 0.12 8.63 -0.36
N ALA A 20 -0.02 7.65 0.54
CA ALA A 20 -0.76 7.83 1.79
C ALA A 20 0.07 8.52 2.86
N GLY A 21 1.34 8.79 2.61
CA GLY A 21 2.20 9.43 3.59
C GLY A 21 2.71 8.50 4.69
N PHE A 22 2.56 7.20 4.52
CA PHE A 22 3.03 6.23 5.51
C PHE A 22 4.54 6.07 5.46
N VAL A 23 5.14 6.33 4.32
CA VAL A 23 6.59 6.37 4.13
C VAL A 23 6.93 7.60 3.29
N GLU A 24 8.18 8.05 3.37
CA GLU A 24 8.60 9.27 2.70
C GLU A 24 9.26 9.05 1.35
N SER A 25 9.74 7.83 1.09
CA SER A 25 10.48 7.56 -0.13
C SER A 25 10.25 6.14 -0.61
N GLY A 26 10.65 5.88 -1.86
CA GLY A 26 10.59 4.53 -2.41
C GLY A 26 11.52 3.57 -1.69
N VAL A 27 12.65 4.06 -1.18
CA VAL A 27 13.59 3.23 -0.43
C VAL A 27 12.96 2.78 0.88
N GLU A 28 12.32 3.69 1.60
CA GLU A 28 11.64 3.34 2.83
C GLU A 28 10.49 2.37 2.56
N ALA A 29 9.73 2.58 1.50
CA ALA A 29 8.66 1.67 1.11
C ALA A 29 9.21 0.26 0.89
N LYS A 30 10.33 0.14 0.16
CA LYS A 30 10.97 -1.14 -0.08
C LYS A 30 11.37 -1.81 1.23
N GLU A 31 11.95 -1.05 2.15
CA GLU A 31 12.40 -1.60 3.42
C GLU A 31 11.26 -2.16 4.25
N VAL A 32 10.20 -1.39 4.44
CA VAL A 32 9.09 -1.84 5.30
C VAL A 32 8.34 -3.02 4.68
N VAL A 33 8.22 -3.05 3.36
CA VAL A 33 7.58 -4.16 2.68
C VAL A 33 8.41 -5.43 2.81
N GLN A 34 9.72 -5.33 2.58
CA GLN A 34 10.60 -6.50 2.67
C GLN A 34 10.76 -7.00 4.10
N GLU A 35 10.58 -6.14 5.10
CA GLU A 35 10.63 -6.52 6.50
C GLU A 35 9.34 -7.15 7.01
N ALA A 36 8.40 -7.43 6.11
CA ALA A 36 7.12 -8.07 6.43
C ALA A 36 6.25 -7.23 7.38
N LYS A 37 6.38 -5.90 7.31
CA LYS A 37 5.62 -5.00 8.17
C LYS A 37 4.30 -4.56 7.54
N VAL A 38 4.06 -4.93 6.28
CA VAL A 38 2.90 -4.48 5.52
C VAL A 38 2.00 -5.66 5.23
N LEU A 39 0.71 -5.46 5.46
CA LEU A 39 -0.32 -6.47 5.18
C LEU A 39 -1.19 -5.97 4.03
N VAL A 40 -1.58 -6.86 3.15
CA VAL A 40 -2.56 -6.58 2.10
C VAL A 40 -3.71 -7.55 2.30
N ASN A 41 -4.90 -7.00 2.55
CA ASN A 41 -6.09 -7.80 2.82
C ASN A 41 -5.86 -8.79 3.96
N GLY A 42 -5.12 -8.36 4.99
CA GLY A 42 -4.88 -9.16 6.19
C GLY A 42 -3.70 -10.12 6.11
N GLU A 43 -3.00 -10.18 4.99
CA GLU A 43 -1.86 -11.07 4.82
C GLU A 43 -0.59 -10.29 4.54
N VAL A 44 0.52 -10.71 5.15
CA VAL A 44 1.82 -10.10 4.90
C VAL A 44 2.17 -10.23 3.43
N ASP A 45 2.58 -9.13 2.82
CA ASP A 45 3.06 -9.14 1.45
C ASP A 45 4.43 -8.46 1.39
N THR A 46 5.41 -9.17 0.86
CA THR A 46 6.79 -8.67 0.79
C THR A 46 7.15 -8.16 -0.60
N ARG A 47 6.17 -8.00 -1.47
CA ARG A 47 6.39 -7.54 -2.84
C ARG A 47 6.03 -6.06 -2.97
N ARG A 48 7.04 -5.20 -3.05
CA ARG A 48 6.82 -3.76 -3.24
C ARG A 48 6.04 -3.47 -4.52
N GLY A 49 6.24 -4.28 -5.53
CA GLY A 49 5.58 -4.10 -6.82
C GLY A 49 4.22 -4.76 -6.95
N ARG A 50 3.66 -5.28 -5.84
CA ARG A 50 2.33 -5.87 -5.90
C ARG A 50 1.32 -4.85 -6.41
N LYS A 51 0.50 -5.23 -7.36
CA LYS A 51 -0.57 -4.37 -7.88
C LYS A 51 -1.77 -4.41 -6.95
N LEU A 52 -2.28 -3.25 -6.59
CA LEU A 52 -3.46 -3.10 -5.76
C LEU A 52 -4.61 -2.60 -6.63
N TYR A 53 -5.76 -3.19 -6.44
CA TYR A 53 -6.95 -2.87 -7.20
C TYR A 53 -8.05 -2.35 -6.29
N GLU A 54 -9.13 -1.88 -6.86
CA GLU A 54 -10.29 -1.43 -6.11
C GLU A 54 -10.72 -2.51 -5.11
N GLY A 55 -10.94 -2.12 -3.86
CA GLY A 55 -11.36 -3.01 -2.80
C GLY A 55 -10.21 -3.55 -1.95
N ASP A 56 -8.97 -3.43 -2.42
CA ASP A 56 -7.84 -3.88 -1.61
C ASP A 56 -7.62 -2.96 -0.41
N VAL A 57 -7.19 -3.54 0.70
CA VAL A 57 -6.91 -2.82 1.94
C VAL A 57 -5.50 -3.12 2.37
N VAL A 58 -4.72 -2.08 2.63
CA VAL A 58 -3.34 -2.19 3.08
C VAL A 58 -3.25 -1.75 4.54
N SER A 59 -2.52 -2.49 5.35
CA SER A 59 -2.31 -2.16 6.76
C SER A 59 -0.82 -2.02 7.05
N PHE A 60 -0.47 -0.99 7.83
CA PHE A 60 0.90 -0.73 8.24
C PHE A 60 0.87 0.08 9.54
N GLU A 61 1.50 -0.45 10.59
CA GLU A 61 1.62 0.24 11.89
C GLU A 61 0.28 0.78 12.41
N ASN A 62 -0.75 -0.06 12.45
CA ASN A 62 -2.08 0.28 12.94
C ASN A 62 -2.81 1.33 12.09
N GLN A 63 -2.31 1.58 10.90
CA GLN A 63 -2.96 2.47 9.94
C GLN A 63 -3.38 1.65 8.74
N THR A 64 -4.45 2.08 8.08
CA THR A 64 -4.96 1.36 6.92
C THR A 64 -5.17 2.30 5.73
N ILE A 65 -5.01 1.73 4.54
CA ILE A 65 -5.33 2.39 3.28
C ILE A 65 -6.39 1.55 2.59
N GLU A 66 -7.47 2.19 2.16
CA GLU A 66 -8.46 1.53 1.31
C GLU A 66 -8.31 2.03 -0.12
N ILE A 67 -8.28 1.12 -1.08
CA ILE A 67 -8.16 1.46 -2.49
C ILE A 67 -9.55 1.54 -3.09
N LYS A 68 -9.89 2.69 -3.63
CA LYS A 68 -11.17 2.92 -4.28
C LYS A 68 -10.96 3.40 -5.70
N LYS A 69 -11.98 3.31 -6.51
CA LYS A 69 -11.93 3.81 -7.88
C LYS A 69 -12.77 5.09 -7.98
N LEU A 70 -12.25 6.04 -8.73
CA LEU A 70 -12.99 7.28 -9.00
C LEU A 70 -14.24 7.02 -9.84
#